data_0c55b745a2588fe7c2a53c986e72fd25
#
_entry.id   0c55b745a2588fe7c2a53c986e72fd25
#
_cell.length_a   1.000
_cell.length_b   1.000
_cell.length_c   1.000
_cell.angle_alpha   90.00
_cell.angle_beta   90.00
_cell.angle_gamma   90.00
#
_symmetry.space_group_name_H-M   'P 1'
#
loop_
_entity.id
_entity.type
_entity.pdbx_description
1 polymer ?
#
loop_
_entity_poly.entity_id
_entity_poly.type
_entity_poly.pdbx_seq_one_letter_code
_entity_poly.pdbx_strand_id
1 'polypeptide(L)' 'MMKPSLLAKLQQIQTRFALVEAQLSNPDLAKRMDDFRRLSKERADLVEIGRAHV' A
#
# COMPACT_ATOMS: atom_id res chain seq x y z
N MET A 1 -19.18 -6.13 -21.42
CA MET A 1 -18.77 -6.29 -20.05
C MET A 1 -17.27 -6.19 -19.90
N MET A 2 -16.83 -5.40 -18.97
CA MET A 2 -15.43 -5.11 -18.80
C MET A 2 -14.83 -5.96 -17.69
N LYS A 3 -13.81 -6.69 -18.02
CA LYS A 3 -13.04 -7.39 -17.02
C LYS A 3 -12.09 -6.40 -16.35
N PRO A 4 -11.90 -6.49 -15.04
CA PRO A 4 -10.85 -5.70 -14.43
C PRO A 4 -9.51 -6.12 -15.01
N SER A 5 -8.88 -5.22 -15.70
CA SER A 5 -7.58 -5.53 -16.29
C SER A 5 -6.51 -5.59 -15.21
N LEU A 6 -5.46 -6.32 -15.50
CA LEU A 6 -4.30 -6.36 -14.63
C LEU A 6 -3.76 -4.96 -14.38
N LEU A 7 -3.84 -4.12 -15.40
CA LEU A 7 -3.36 -2.74 -15.30
C LEU A 7 -4.14 -1.97 -14.25
N ALA A 8 -5.46 -2.12 -14.25
CA ALA A 8 -6.29 -1.43 -13.26
C ALA A 8 -5.95 -1.88 -11.85
N LYS A 9 -5.71 -3.18 -11.69
CA LYS A 9 -5.36 -3.73 -10.39
C LYS A 9 -4.00 -3.21 -9.92
N LEU A 10 -3.05 -3.14 -10.83
CA LEU A 10 -1.74 -2.59 -10.51
C LEU A 10 -1.83 -1.12 -10.12
N GLN A 11 -2.67 -0.37 -10.82
CA GLN A 11 -2.88 1.02 -10.49
C GLN A 11 -3.47 1.20 -9.10
N GLN A 12 -4.40 0.34 -8.73
CA GLN A 12 -4.98 0.37 -7.39
C GLN A 12 -3.91 0.10 -6.33
N ILE A 13 -3.06 -0.88 -6.57
CA ILE A 13 -1.99 -1.21 -5.65
C ILE A 13 -1.03 -0.05 -5.52
N GLN A 14 -0.68 0.57 -6.63
CA GLN A 14 0.23 1.73 -6.61
C GLN A 14 -0.37 2.90 -5.86
N THR A 15 -1.66 3.17 -6.09
CA THR A 15 -2.35 4.24 -5.38
C THR A 15 -2.37 3.98 -3.88
N ARG A 16 -2.68 2.76 -3.50
CA ARG A 16 -2.70 2.40 -2.09
C ARG A 16 -1.32 2.50 -1.47
N PHE A 17 -0.31 2.04 -2.22
CA PHE A 17 1.06 2.10 -1.76
C PHE A 17 1.49 3.54 -1.49
N ALA A 18 1.17 4.44 -2.42
CA ALA A 18 1.50 5.85 -2.26
C ALA A 18 0.80 6.45 -1.04
N LEU A 19 -0.45 6.07 -0.81
CA LEU A 19 -1.20 6.54 0.35
C LEU A 19 -0.55 6.08 1.64
N VAL A 20 -0.19 4.80 1.69
CA VAL A 20 0.45 4.24 2.88
C VAL A 20 1.79 4.91 3.14
N GLU A 21 2.57 5.12 2.09
CA GLU A 21 3.85 5.80 2.25
C GLU A 21 3.68 7.23 2.73
N ALA A 22 2.69 7.93 2.21
CA ALA A 22 2.42 9.29 2.65
C ALA A 22 2.05 9.33 4.13
N GLN A 23 1.25 8.37 4.57
CA GLN A 23 0.87 8.30 5.98
C GLN A 23 2.04 7.92 6.85
N LEU A 24 2.91 7.01 6.38
CA LEU A 24 4.09 6.63 7.15
C LEU A 24 5.07 7.80 7.30
N SER A 25 5.03 8.74 6.38
CA SER A 25 5.87 9.94 6.47
C SER A 25 5.32 10.97 7.44
N ASN A 26 4.09 10.79 7.93
CA ASN A 26 3.47 11.73 8.83
C ASN A 26 4.07 11.60 10.23
N PRO A 27 4.62 12.69 10.79
CA PRO A 27 5.22 12.61 12.12
C PRO A 27 4.21 12.29 13.22
N ASP A 28 2.95 12.65 13.02
CA ASP A 28 1.92 12.33 14.01
C ASP A 28 1.65 10.83 14.06
N LEU A 29 1.79 10.16 12.95
CA LEU A 29 1.61 8.72 12.90
C LEU A 29 2.70 7.99 13.68
N ALA A 30 3.90 8.53 13.68
CA ALA A 30 5.01 7.94 14.41
C ALA A 30 4.73 7.84 15.90
N LYS A 31 3.87 8.71 16.41
CA LYS A 31 3.47 8.69 17.82
C LYS A 31 2.44 7.61 18.11
N ARG A 32 1.79 7.09 17.08
CA ARG A 32 0.78 6.03 17.21
C ARG A 32 1.38 4.72 16.73
N MET A 33 2.01 4.01 17.65
CA MET A 33 2.74 2.81 17.29
C MET A 33 1.88 1.75 16.65
N ASP A 34 0.65 1.60 17.12
CA ASP A 34 -0.26 0.59 16.57
C ASP A 34 -0.59 0.89 15.10
N ASP A 35 -0.92 2.13 14.80
CA ASP A 35 -1.22 2.53 13.44
C ASP A 35 0.03 2.43 12.56
N PHE A 36 1.17 2.83 13.10
CA PHE A 36 2.42 2.73 12.37
C PHE A 36 2.73 1.28 12.00
N ARG A 37 2.56 0.37 12.94
CA ARG A 37 2.80 -1.05 12.69
C ARG A 37 1.86 -1.60 11.64
N ARG A 38 0.58 -1.22 11.72
CA ARG A 38 -0.41 -1.68 10.76
C ARG A 38 -0.07 -1.22 9.36
N LEU A 39 0.28 0.05 9.21
CA LEU A 39 0.61 0.60 7.90
C LEU A 39 1.91 0.02 7.36
N SER A 40 2.88 -0.20 8.24
CA SER A 40 4.14 -0.83 7.82
C SER A 40 3.91 -2.24 7.30
N LYS A 41 3.04 -2.98 7.96
CA LYS A 41 2.70 -4.33 7.53
C LYS A 41 1.96 -4.30 6.20
N GLU A 42 1.03 -3.36 6.05
CA GLU A 42 0.29 -3.22 4.80
C GLU A 42 1.24 -2.87 3.66
N ARG A 43 2.21 -2.00 3.92
CA ARG A 43 3.20 -1.64 2.92
C ARG A 43 4.00 -2.87 2.48
N ALA A 44 4.40 -3.70 3.42
CA ALA A 44 5.14 -4.91 3.10
C ALA A 44 4.29 -5.87 2.27
N ASP A 45 3.01 -5.99 2.62
CA ASP A 45 2.10 -6.83 1.87
C ASP A 45 1.94 -6.33 0.44
N LEU A 46 1.82 -5.02 0.25
CA LEU A 46 1.68 -4.45 -1.08
C LEU A 46 2.93 -4.67 -1.92
N VAL A 47 4.09 -4.59 -1.32
CA VAL A 47 5.34 -4.85 -2.02
C VAL A 47 5.38 -6.32 -2.47
N GLU A 48 4.95 -7.23 -1.60
CA GLU A 48 4.93 -8.63 -1.94
C GLU A 48 3.95 -8.93 -3.07
N ILE A 49 2.76 -8.33 -3.01
CA ILE A 49 1.76 -8.51 -4.06
C ILE A 49 2.33 -8.02 -5.40
N GLY A 50 2.97 -6.87 -5.39
CA GLY A 50 3.58 -6.34 -6.60
C GLY A 50 4.67 -7.25 -7.14
N ARG A 51 5.46 -7.84 -6.24
CA ARG A 51 6.52 -8.75 -6.65
C ARG A 51 5.97 -10.03 -7.24
N ALA A 52 4.89 -10.53 -6.67
CA ALA A 52 4.30 -11.79 -7.12
C ALA A 52 3.68 -11.68 -8.51
N HIS A 53 3.35 -10.46 -8.93
CA HIS A 53 2.69 -10.24 -10.22
C HIS A 53 3.67 -9.97 -11.35
N VAL A 54 4.93 -9.93 -11.07
CA VAL A 54 5.96 -9.65 -12.11
C VAL A 54 6.29 -10.89 -12.97
#